data_588db63e713e8563a14120dea1d78786
#
_entry.id   588db63e713e8563a14120dea1d78786
#
_cell.length_a   1.000
_cell.length_b   1.000
_cell.length_c   1.000
_cell.angle_alpha   90.00
_cell.angle_beta   90.00
_cell.angle_gamma   90.00
#
_symmetry.space_group_name_H-M   'P 1'
#
loop_
_entity.id
_entity.type
_entity.pdbx_description
1 polymer ?
#
loop_
_entity_poly.entity_id
_entity_poly.type
_entity_poly.pdbx_seq_one_letter_code
_entity_poly.pdbx_strand_id
1 'polypeptide(L)' 'MKKIQLTEEEIKTIEAYKNDEINTYSPENPEDQKNLDSVINKAEEILDEYPDDEFDDLVLWVYDKYNQQQEAEAAK' A
#
# COMPACT_ATOMS: atom_id res chain seq x y z
N MET A 1 0.49 -5.02 -17.18
CA MET A 1 0.61 -4.67 -15.77
C MET A 1 -0.25 -3.45 -15.43
N LYS A 2 -1.10 -3.57 -14.45
CA LYS A 2 -1.95 -2.47 -14.03
C LYS A 2 -1.15 -1.44 -13.23
N LYS A 3 -1.40 -0.17 -13.48
CA LYS A 3 -0.80 0.89 -12.69
C LYS A 3 -1.47 0.96 -11.32
N ILE A 4 -0.65 1.16 -10.32
CA ILE A 4 -1.13 1.36 -8.95
C ILE A 4 -1.32 2.86 -8.76
N GLN A 5 -2.47 3.26 -8.25
CA GLN A 5 -2.77 4.65 -7.93
C GLN A 5 -3.15 4.75 -6.47
N LEU A 6 -2.40 5.54 -5.73
CA LEU A 6 -2.67 5.79 -4.32
C LEU A 6 -2.99 7.27 -4.12
N THR A 7 -3.99 7.56 -3.30
CA THR A 7 -4.32 8.93 -2.94
C THR A 7 -3.33 9.42 -1.88
N GLU A 8 -3.28 10.73 -1.67
CA GLU A 8 -2.43 11.30 -0.62
C GLU A 8 -2.80 10.76 0.76
N GLU A 9 -4.08 10.56 1.01
CA GLU A 9 -4.57 10.03 2.28
C GLU A 9 -4.12 8.58 2.47
N GLU A 10 -4.18 7.78 1.40
CA GLU A 10 -3.71 6.40 1.45
C GLU A 10 -2.20 6.34 1.71
N ILE A 11 -1.44 7.21 1.05
CA ILE A 11 0.01 7.26 1.24
C ILE A 11 0.36 7.64 2.69
N LYS A 12 -0.31 8.64 3.25
CA LYS A 12 -0.09 9.04 4.65
C LYS A 12 -0.43 7.90 5.60
N THR A 13 -1.52 7.19 5.33
CA THR A 13 -1.92 6.06 6.16
C THR A 13 -0.88 4.94 6.10
N ILE A 14 -0.36 4.64 4.91
CA ILE A 14 0.67 3.62 4.75
C ILE A 14 1.95 4.02 5.49
N GLU A 15 2.34 5.28 5.39
CA GLU A 15 3.54 5.76 6.08
C GLU A 15 3.39 5.65 7.60
N ALA A 16 2.23 6.00 8.13
CA ALA A 16 1.95 5.85 9.56
C ALA A 16 1.97 4.38 9.97
N TYR A 17 1.41 3.53 9.14
CA TYR A 17 1.42 2.08 9.34
C TYR A 17 2.86 1.55 9.38
N LYS A 18 3.68 1.98 8.45
CA LYS A 18 5.07 1.56 8.34
C LYS A 18 5.90 2.00 9.54
N ASN A 19 5.55 3.16 10.13
CA ASN A 19 6.24 3.71 11.28
C ASN A 19 5.66 3.26 12.62
N ASP A 20 4.74 2.28 12.59
CA ASP A 20 4.06 1.76 13.78
C ASP A 20 3.21 2.81 14.51
N GLU A 21 2.77 3.84 13.82
CA GLU A 21 1.90 4.87 14.40
C GLU A 21 0.43 4.44 14.41
N ILE A 22 0.09 3.43 13.63
CA ILE A 22 -1.27 2.89 13.54
C ILE A 22 -1.26 1.44 13.99
N ASN A 23 -2.26 1.04 14.78
CA ASN A 23 -2.44 -0.36 15.15
C ASN A 23 -2.92 -1.11 13.90
N THR A 24 -2.11 -2.04 13.41
CA THR A 24 -2.37 -2.76 12.17
C THR A 24 -3.60 -3.65 12.21
N TYR A 25 -3.98 -4.12 13.41
CA TYR A 25 -5.11 -5.03 13.55
C TYR A 25 -6.41 -4.32 13.84
N SER A 26 -6.34 -3.14 14.43
CA SER A 26 -7.52 -2.41 14.84
C SER A 26 -7.22 -0.93 14.93
N PRO A 27 -7.14 -0.25 13.78
CA PRO A 27 -6.93 1.20 13.79
C PRO A 27 -8.06 1.88 14.56
N GLU A 28 -7.70 2.82 15.43
CA GLU A 28 -8.69 3.55 16.21
C GLU A 28 -9.49 4.52 15.36
N ASN A 29 -8.86 5.01 14.29
CA ASN A 29 -9.49 5.98 13.39
C ASN A 29 -10.18 5.24 12.24
N PRO A 30 -11.51 5.39 12.08
CA PRO A 30 -12.22 4.74 10.98
C PRO A 30 -11.70 5.11 9.59
N GLU A 31 -11.13 6.29 9.42
CA GLU A 31 -10.55 6.70 8.14
C GLU A 31 -9.30 5.89 7.82
N ASP A 32 -8.50 5.59 8.84
CA ASP A 32 -7.32 4.75 8.65
C ASP A 32 -7.72 3.35 8.23
N GLN A 33 -8.75 2.80 8.88
CA GLN A 33 -9.28 1.49 8.51
C GLN A 33 -9.75 1.48 7.05
N LYS A 34 -10.48 2.50 6.65
CA LYS A 34 -11.00 2.63 5.29
C LYS A 34 -9.86 2.71 4.28
N ASN A 35 -8.84 3.50 4.59
CA ASN A 35 -7.69 3.68 3.70
C ASN A 35 -6.90 2.37 3.57
N LEU A 36 -6.70 1.66 4.66
CA LEU A 36 -6.01 0.36 4.63
C LEU A 36 -6.79 -0.66 3.81
N ASP A 37 -8.11 -0.71 4.00
CA ASP A 37 -8.96 -1.61 3.23
C ASP A 37 -8.90 -1.30 1.74
N SER A 38 -8.89 -0.02 1.38
CA SER A 38 -8.77 0.41 0.00
C SER A 38 -7.45 -0.02 -0.61
N VAL A 39 -6.34 0.13 0.12
CA VAL A 39 -5.01 -0.28 -0.33
C VAL A 39 -4.97 -1.80 -0.52
N ILE A 40 -5.54 -2.54 0.40
CA ILE A 40 -5.59 -4.00 0.30
C ILE A 40 -6.38 -4.44 -0.94
N ASN A 41 -7.50 -3.77 -1.22
CA ASN A 41 -8.29 -4.07 -2.42
C ASN A 41 -7.48 -3.82 -3.69
N LYS A 42 -6.67 -2.77 -3.71
CA LYS A 42 -5.80 -2.50 -4.85
C LYS A 42 -4.72 -3.57 -5.00
N ALA A 43 -4.19 -4.06 -3.88
CA ALA A 43 -3.22 -5.15 -3.90
C ALA A 43 -3.83 -6.42 -4.47
N GLU A 44 -5.08 -6.70 -4.13
CA GLU A 44 -5.77 -7.90 -4.62
C GLU A 44 -5.94 -7.89 -6.14
N GLU A 45 -6.04 -6.71 -6.76
CA GLU A 45 -6.16 -6.60 -8.21
C GLU A 45 -4.88 -7.04 -8.93
N ILE A 46 -3.75 -7.00 -8.27
CA ILE A 46 -2.46 -7.41 -8.83
C ILE A 46 -1.82 -8.53 -8.02
N LEU A 47 -2.65 -9.32 -7.35
CA LEU A 47 -2.18 -10.36 -6.44
C LEU A 47 -1.34 -11.44 -7.13
N ASP A 48 -1.56 -11.66 -8.43
CA ASP A 48 -0.77 -12.60 -9.22
C ASP A 48 0.69 -12.19 -9.33
N GLU A 49 1.02 -10.93 -9.04
CA GLU A 49 2.40 -10.45 -9.04
C GLU A 49 3.01 -10.47 -7.63
N TYR A 50 2.26 -10.90 -6.62
CA TYR A 50 2.70 -10.87 -5.24
C TYR A 50 3.83 -11.90 -4.98
N PRO A 51 5.00 -11.44 -4.51
CA PRO A 51 6.12 -12.35 -4.24
C PRO A 51 5.99 -12.97 -2.85
N ASP A 52 5.38 -14.14 -2.78
CA ASP A 52 5.08 -14.82 -1.50
C ASP A 52 6.29 -14.99 -0.60
N ASP A 53 7.49 -15.05 -1.17
CA ASP A 53 8.71 -15.28 -0.40
C ASP A 53 9.38 -14.01 0.12
N GLU A 54 9.02 -12.84 -0.41
CA GLU A 54 9.70 -11.59 -0.08
C GLU A 54 8.92 -10.64 0.82
N PHE A 55 7.59 -10.72 0.78
CA PHE A 55 6.73 -9.81 1.54
C PHE A 55 5.67 -10.58 2.30
N ASP A 56 5.51 -10.25 3.57
CA ASP A 56 4.44 -10.81 4.39
C ASP A 56 3.23 -9.87 4.48
N ASP A 57 3.34 -8.68 3.90
CA ASP A 57 2.37 -7.62 4.08
C ASP A 57 1.96 -6.99 2.75
N LEU A 58 0.69 -7.15 2.39
CA LEU A 58 0.15 -6.61 1.14
C LEU A 58 0.22 -5.09 1.07
N VAL A 59 -0.01 -4.41 2.18
CA VAL A 59 0.00 -2.95 2.23
C VAL A 59 1.38 -2.41 1.90
N LEU A 60 2.40 -2.94 2.54
CA LEU A 60 3.79 -2.51 2.30
C LEU A 60 4.26 -2.88 0.91
N TRP A 61 3.84 -4.03 0.41
CA TRP A 61 4.17 -4.46 -0.95
C TRP A 61 3.60 -3.52 -1.99
N VAL A 62 2.33 -3.14 -1.84
CA VAL A 62 1.69 -2.20 -2.77
C VAL A 62 2.39 -0.86 -2.75
N TYR A 63 2.76 -0.39 -1.57
CA TYR A 63 3.48 0.88 -1.44
C TYR A 63 4.83 0.82 -2.15
N ASP A 64 5.54 -0.28 -2.00
CA ASP A 64 6.83 -0.48 -2.68
C ASP A 64 6.65 -0.47 -4.20
N LYS A 65 5.64 -1.17 -4.70
CA LYS A 65 5.31 -1.17 -6.14
C LYS A 65 4.98 0.23 -6.64
N TYR A 66 4.20 0.98 -5.87
CA TYR A 66 3.85 2.34 -6.22
C TYR A 66 5.09 3.22 -6.32
N ASN A 67 6.01 3.11 -5.37
CA ASN A 67 7.23 3.89 -5.38
C ASN A 67 8.13 3.54 -6.57
N GLN A 68 8.24 2.27 -6.91
CA GLN A 68 8.99 1.82 -8.08
C GLN A 68 8.40 2.39 -9.36
N GLN A 69 7.09 2.41 -9.45
CA GLN A 69 6.38 2.96 -10.59
C GLN A 69 6.66 4.46 -10.74
N GLN A 70 6.63 5.21 -9.64
CA GLN A 70 6.91 6.64 -9.66
C GLN A 70 8.35 6.93 -10.08
N GLU A 71 9.30 6.15 -9.60
CA GLU A 71 10.70 6.28 -9.99
C GLU A 71 10.89 6.01 -11.48
N ALA A 72 10.21 4.99 -12.00
CA ALA A 72 10.30 4.66 -13.43
C ALA A 72 9.74 5.80 -14.29
N GLU A 73 8.64 6.41 -13.84
CA GLU A 73 8.06 7.53 -14.58
C GLU A 73 8.93 8.78 -14.50
N ALA A 74 9.56 9.02 -13.35
CA ALA A 74 10.43 10.17 -13.17
C ALA A 74 11.74 10.04 -13.95
N ALA A 75 12.16 8.82 -14.26
CA ALA A 75 13.38 8.55 -14.98
C ALA A 75 13.26 8.73 -16.50
N LYS A 76 12.06 8.93 -17.01
CA LYS A 76 11.84 9.11 -18.44
C LYS A 76 12.27 10.48 -18.95
#